data_ba3c0aba0a8dc704643628934e93629d
#
_entry.id   ba3c0aba0a8dc704643628934e93629d
#
_cell.length_a   1.000
_cell.length_b   1.000
_cell.length_c   1.000
_cell.angle_alpha   90.00
_cell.angle_beta   90.00
_cell.angle_gamma   90.00
#
_symmetry.space_group_name_H-M   'P 1'
#
loop_
_entity.id
_entity.type
_entity.pdbx_description
1 polymer ?
#
loop_
_entity_poly.entity_id
_entity_poly.type
_entity_poly.pdbx_seq_one_letter_code
_entity_poly.pdbx_strand_id
1 'polypeptide(L)'
;VIIALLLTTLAITIVASLFWQQQVQVRSIENQRLQLQRQWVLRGALDWASLILREDAKYSSVDTLDEPWAVPLAETRLDQYVDNGRVDADAADATLSGSISDAQARNNLTNLCPDGTIKPAEVAVFAQMLANAHLDPALAKATADEMAAAQKKTAASDANQGNQSGPQPMNLTQVDDLLAVTGFTPEMLDKLRNFVIFLPRATPINVNTSPAEVLAARIDDLSLADATALVTSRNTASFRHIADFTERLPGKSLSVSNLEASVTTNYFLVNGKVRMSRAELEVQALIERNGANTKLIWIREP
;
A
#
# COMPACT_ATOMS: atom_id res chain seq x y z
N VAL A 1 47.39 -41.76 -34.96
CA VAL A 1 47.28 -40.28 -34.93
C VAL A 1 45.83 -39.84 -34.95
N ILE A 2 44.97 -40.28 -35.90
CA ILE A 2 43.57 -39.84 -36.04
C ILE A 2 42.72 -40.17 -34.80
N ILE A 3 42.83 -41.39 -34.28
CA ILE A 3 42.09 -41.82 -33.09
C ILE A 3 42.49 -41.01 -31.84
N ALA A 4 43.77 -40.73 -31.68
CA ALA A 4 44.25 -39.90 -30.57
C ALA A 4 43.69 -38.46 -30.64
N LEU A 5 43.63 -37.90 -31.86
CA LEU A 5 43.08 -36.56 -32.10
C LEU A 5 41.56 -36.52 -31.86
N LEU A 6 40.82 -37.55 -32.22
CA LEU A 6 39.39 -37.68 -31.91
C LEU A 6 39.13 -37.81 -30.41
N LEU A 7 39.93 -38.58 -29.68
CA LEU A 7 39.80 -38.72 -28.24
C LEU A 7 40.11 -37.41 -27.49
N THR A 8 41.13 -36.67 -27.93
CA THR A 8 41.46 -35.38 -27.31
C THR A 8 40.40 -34.33 -27.59
N THR A 9 39.84 -34.24 -28.80
CA THR A 9 38.73 -33.32 -29.11
C THR A 9 37.49 -33.67 -28.33
N LEU A 10 37.15 -34.95 -28.21
CA LEU A 10 36.03 -35.40 -27.37
C LEU A 10 36.22 -35.01 -25.89
N ALA A 11 37.43 -35.25 -25.36
CA ALA A 11 37.73 -34.88 -23.95
C ALA A 11 37.62 -33.36 -23.73
N ILE A 12 38.13 -32.54 -24.67
CA ILE A 12 38.04 -31.08 -24.57
C ILE A 12 36.57 -30.62 -24.62
N THR A 13 35.73 -31.20 -25.50
CA THR A 13 34.31 -30.82 -25.56
C THR A 13 33.56 -31.18 -24.31
N ILE A 14 33.83 -32.34 -23.70
CA ILE A 14 33.23 -32.74 -22.40
C ILE A 14 33.64 -31.77 -21.32
N VAL A 15 34.95 -31.47 -21.18
CA VAL A 15 35.46 -30.52 -20.18
C VAL A 15 34.86 -29.13 -20.38
N ALA A 16 34.82 -28.65 -21.61
CA ALA A 16 34.20 -27.34 -21.91
C ALA A 16 32.70 -27.31 -21.55
N SER A 17 31.96 -28.39 -21.81
CA SER A 17 30.57 -28.53 -21.43
C SER A 17 30.37 -28.50 -19.90
N LEU A 18 31.22 -29.18 -19.14
CA LEU A 18 31.18 -29.20 -17.68
C LEU A 18 31.50 -27.82 -17.09
N PHE A 19 32.51 -27.10 -17.65
CA PHE A 19 32.80 -25.73 -17.22
C PHE A 19 31.62 -24.78 -17.48
N TRP A 20 30.96 -24.89 -18.62
CA TRP A 20 29.77 -24.12 -18.94
C TRP A 20 28.63 -24.39 -17.93
N GLN A 21 28.35 -25.67 -17.65
CA GLN A 21 27.32 -26.06 -16.66
C GLN A 21 27.67 -25.53 -15.26
N GLN A 22 28.93 -25.65 -14.80
CA GLN A 22 29.36 -25.09 -13.53
C GLN A 22 29.17 -23.58 -13.46
N GLN A 23 29.52 -22.85 -14.51
CA GLN A 23 29.36 -21.40 -14.54
C GLN A 23 27.89 -20.96 -14.45
N VAL A 24 26.98 -21.69 -15.11
CA VAL A 24 25.53 -21.45 -15.00
C VAL A 24 25.02 -21.75 -13.58
N GLN A 25 25.48 -22.86 -12.98
CA GLN A 25 25.09 -23.23 -11.61
C GLN A 25 25.58 -22.19 -10.58
N VAL A 26 26.83 -21.74 -10.67
CA VAL A 26 27.37 -20.70 -9.77
C VAL A 26 26.53 -19.43 -9.86
N ARG A 27 26.24 -18.94 -11.06
CA ARG A 27 25.39 -17.76 -11.25
C ARG A 27 23.97 -17.95 -10.71
N SER A 28 23.38 -19.14 -10.85
CA SER A 28 22.08 -19.46 -10.29
C SER A 28 22.10 -19.41 -8.75
N ILE A 29 23.12 -19.99 -8.13
CA ILE A 29 23.29 -19.97 -6.66
C ILE A 29 23.52 -18.54 -6.16
N GLU A 30 24.33 -17.76 -6.84
CA GLU A 30 24.56 -16.33 -6.51
C GLU A 30 23.26 -15.54 -6.57
N ASN A 31 22.45 -15.71 -7.64
CA ASN A 31 21.16 -15.04 -7.75
C ASN A 31 20.18 -15.45 -6.65
N GLN A 32 20.11 -16.74 -6.31
CA GLN A 32 19.27 -17.23 -5.23
C GLN A 32 19.72 -16.66 -3.87
N ARG A 33 21.03 -16.61 -3.61
CA ARG A 33 21.59 -16.00 -2.39
C ARG A 33 21.22 -14.52 -2.30
N LEU A 34 21.38 -13.76 -3.39
CA LEU A 34 21.01 -12.34 -3.43
C LEU A 34 19.50 -12.11 -3.23
N GLN A 35 18.65 -12.99 -3.75
CA GLN A 35 17.21 -12.93 -3.48
C GLN A 35 16.89 -13.14 -2.02
N LEU A 36 17.48 -14.15 -1.37
CA LEU A 36 17.26 -14.40 0.03
C LEU A 36 17.78 -13.25 0.90
N GLN A 37 18.96 -12.72 0.60
CA GLN A 37 19.52 -11.58 1.34
C GLN A 37 18.59 -10.36 1.25
N ARG A 38 18.06 -10.02 0.07
CA ARG A 38 17.12 -8.91 -0.12
C ARG A 38 15.85 -9.11 0.70
N GLN A 39 15.29 -10.32 0.72
CA GLN A 39 14.11 -10.63 1.52
C GLN A 39 14.37 -10.45 3.02
N TRP A 40 15.56 -10.84 3.52
CA TRP A 40 15.93 -10.64 4.91
C TRP A 40 16.09 -9.16 5.28
N VAL A 41 16.75 -8.38 4.42
CA VAL A 41 16.89 -6.92 4.61
C VAL A 41 15.52 -6.25 4.64
N LEU A 42 14.64 -6.61 3.69
CA LEU A 42 13.28 -6.11 3.63
C LEU A 42 12.48 -6.44 4.89
N ARG A 43 12.58 -7.68 5.36
CA ARG A 43 11.89 -8.10 6.59
C ARG A 43 12.38 -7.28 7.79
N GLY A 44 13.70 -7.09 7.92
CA GLY A 44 14.27 -6.21 8.94
C GLY A 44 13.76 -4.76 8.84
N ALA A 45 13.61 -4.22 7.62
CA ALA A 45 13.04 -2.89 7.40
C ALA A 45 11.58 -2.79 7.84
N LEU A 46 10.76 -3.82 7.56
CA LEU A 46 9.35 -3.86 7.99
C LEU A 46 9.22 -4.03 9.52
N ASP A 47 10.10 -4.81 10.13
CA ASP A 47 10.17 -4.95 11.59
C ASP A 47 10.56 -3.62 12.25
N TRP A 48 11.48 -2.87 11.63
CA TRP A 48 11.87 -1.54 12.09
C TRP A 48 10.72 -0.53 11.91
N ALA A 49 10.04 -0.51 10.77
CA ALA A 49 8.84 0.31 10.57
C ALA A 49 7.77 0.00 11.63
N SER A 50 7.55 -1.30 11.92
CA SER A 50 6.64 -1.74 12.97
C SER A 50 7.07 -1.26 14.37
N LEU A 51 8.37 -1.18 14.64
CA LEU A 51 8.90 -0.64 15.89
C LEU A 51 8.63 0.86 16.01
N ILE A 52 8.89 1.64 14.96
CA ILE A 52 8.62 3.08 14.93
C ILE A 52 7.13 3.33 15.23
N LEU A 53 6.23 2.62 14.56
CA LEU A 53 4.78 2.77 14.74
C LEU A 53 4.32 2.38 16.16
N ARG A 54 4.96 1.39 16.78
CA ARG A 54 4.66 1.00 18.18
C ARG A 54 5.16 2.02 19.19
N GLU A 55 6.35 2.58 18.96
CA GLU A 55 6.90 3.61 19.84
C GLU A 55 6.07 4.89 19.74
N ASP A 56 5.69 5.30 18.55
CA ASP A 56 4.83 6.46 18.30
C ASP A 56 3.51 6.38 19.09
N ALA A 57 2.83 5.24 19.03
CA ALA A 57 1.57 5.01 19.75
C ALA A 57 1.67 5.14 21.28
N LYS A 58 2.85 5.16 21.87
CA LYS A 58 3.03 5.38 23.32
C LYS A 58 3.07 6.85 23.69
N TYR A 59 3.42 7.72 22.76
CA TYR A 59 3.69 9.13 23.02
C TYR A 59 2.66 10.05 22.39
N SER A 60 1.99 9.62 21.32
CA SER A 60 0.96 10.39 20.63
C SER A 60 -0.41 9.72 20.70
N SER A 61 -1.45 10.54 20.88
CA SER A 61 -2.85 10.13 20.80
C SER A 61 -3.51 10.56 19.48
N VAL A 62 -2.77 11.20 18.60
CA VAL A 62 -3.18 11.66 17.27
C VAL A 62 -2.11 11.31 16.27
N ASP A 63 -2.47 11.08 15.02
CA ASP A 63 -1.50 10.78 13.96
C ASP A 63 -1.39 11.96 13.01
N THR A 64 -0.18 12.51 12.89
CA THR A 64 0.11 13.71 12.09
C THR A 64 1.33 13.50 11.18
N LEU A 65 1.51 14.41 10.20
CA LEU A 65 2.66 14.36 9.28
C LEU A 65 3.98 14.87 9.90
N ASP A 66 3.92 15.43 11.11
CA ASP A 66 5.10 15.95 11.84
C ASP A 66 5.74 14.86 12.73
N GLU A 67 5.15 13.68 12.80
CA GLU A 67 5.63 12.57 13.63
C GLU A 67 6.79 11.80 12.99
N PRO A 68 7.63 11.13 13.81
CA PRO A 68 8.82 10.43 13.31
C PRO A 68 8.55 9.38 12.23
N TRP A 69 7.37 8.73 12.26
CA TRP A 69 7.01 7.75 11.25
C TRP A 69 6.79 8.36 9.86
N ALA A 70 6.40 9.63 9.78
CA ALA A 70 6.16 10.31 8.51
C ALA A 70 7.44 10.78 7.80
N VAL A 71 8.60 10.75 8.50
CA VAL A 71 9.88 11.13 7.94
C VAL A 71 10.41 10.01 7.04
N PRO A 72 10.60 10.25 5.72
CA PRO A 72 11.16 9.25 4.83
C PRO A 72 12.60 8.87 5.22
N LEU A 73 12.91 7.57 5.15
CA LEU A 73 14.27 7.09 5.24
C LEU A 73 14.98 7.37 3.90
N ALA A 74 15.93 8.29 3.89
CA ALA A 74 16.78 8.52 2.75
C ALA A 74 17.62 7.27 2.42
N GLU A 75 18.13 7.18 1.20
CA GLU A 75 18.96 6.04 0.78
C GLU A 75 20.17 5.90 1.73
N THR A 76 20.15 4.86 2.52
CA THR A 76 21.11 4.59 3.60
C THR A 76 21.88 3.31 3.30
N ARG A 77 23.19 3.36 3.40
CA ARG A 77 24.06 2.18 3.22
C ARG A 77 23.98 1.27 4.43
N LEU A 78 23.80 -0.02 4.17
CA LEU A 78 23.66 -1.02 5.24
C LEU A 78 24.99 -1.43 5.88
N ASP A 79 26.12 -1.24 5.18
CA ASP A 79 27.45 -1.53 5.70
C ASP A 79 27.82 -0.70 6.96
N GLN A 80 27.21 0.48 7.12
CA GLN A 80 27.41 1.36 8.26
C GLN A 80 26.79 0.83 9.56
N TYR A 81 25.86 -0.13 9.46
CA TYR A 81 25.12 -0.71 10.59
C TYR A 81 25.50 -2.16 10.90
N VAL A 82 26.34 -2.79 10.08
CA VAL A 82 26.83 -4.14 10.33
C VAL A 82 28.16 -4.06 11.10
N ASP A 83 28.04 -4.09 12.41
CA ASP A 83 29.17 -4.17 13.31
C ASP A 83 29.74 -5.59 13.25
N ASN A 84 30.88 -5.80 12.58
CA ASN A 84 31.78 -7.00 12.73
C ASN A 84 32.69 -7.30 11.54
N GLY A 85 33.18 -6.33 10.79
CA GLY A 85 34.41 -6.51 9.97
C GLY A 85 34.39 -7.59 8.86
N ARG A 86 33.30 -8.28 8.63
CA ARG A 86 33.08 -9.26 7.57
C ARG A 86 31.89 -8.84 6.71
N VAL A 87 32.06 -7.74 6.02
CA VAL A 87 31.10 -7.38 4.97
C VAL A 87 31.54 -8.18 3.75
N ASP A 88 30.75 -9.18 3.35
CA ASP A 88 30.87 -9.75 2.00
C ASP A 88 30.85 -8.59 0.99
N ALA A 89 31.71 -8.62 0.00
CA ALA A 89 31.84 -7.53 -0.98
C ALA A 89 30.51 -7.14 -1.64
N ASP A 90 29.56 -8.08 -1.74
CA ASP A 90 28.22 -7.86 -2.27
C ASP A 90 27.28 -7.12 -1.30
N ALA A 91 27.52 -7.18 0.02
CA ALA A 91 26.76 -6.46 1.03
C ALA A 91 27.26 -5.02 1.24
N ALA A 92 28.50 -4.72 0.81
CA ALA A 92 29.12 -3.41 0.96
C ALA A 92 28.36 -2.30 0.17
N ASP A 93 27.68 -2.67 -0.93
CA ASP A 93 26.91 -1.75 -1.76
C ASP A 93 25.39 -1.84 -1.54
N ALA A 94 24.97 -2.52 -0.47
CA ALA A 94 23.54 -2.62 -0.16
C ALA A 94 23.02 -1.31 0.41
N THR A 95 21.95 -0.78 -0.20
CA THR A 95 21.25 0.41 0.28
C THR A 95 19.79 0.10 0.58
N LEU A 96 19.27 0.76 1.62
CA LEU A 96 17.86 0.73 2.01
C LEU A 96 17.31 2.15 1.99
N SER A 97 16.17 2.33 1.38
CA SER A 97 15.35 3.55 1.50
C SER A 97 13.88 3.17 1.69
N GLY A 98 13.08 4.09 2.18
CA GLY A 98 11.66 3.81 2.36
C GLY A 98 10.89 4.96 2.99
N SER A 99 9.59 4.78 3.05
CA SER A 99 8.69 5.74 3.70
C SER A 99 7.50 5.00 4.32
N ILE A 100 6.99 5.57 5.39
CA ILE A 100 5.72 5.17 5.98
C ILE A 100 4.72 6.28 5.66
N SER A 101 3.53 5.92 5.25
CA SER A 101 2.43 6.85 4.99
C SER A 101 1.15 6.35 5.62
N ASP A 102 0.29 7.27 6.02
CA ASP A 102 -1.02 6.95 6.55
C ASP A 102 -1.92 6.42 5.43
N ALA A 103 -2.37 5.17 5.57
CA ALA A 103 -3.29 4.55 4.62
C ALA A 103 -4.71 5.16 4.71
N GLN A 104 -5.11 5.63 5.90
CA GLN A 104 -6.40 6.30 6.13
C GLN A 104 -6.40 7.79 5.74
N ALA A 105 -5.29 8.31 5.21
CA ALA A 105 -5.27 9.58 4.50
C ALA A 105 -6.11 9.54 3.21
N ARG A 106 -6.32 8.35 2.66
CA ARG A 106 -7.08 8.08 1.44
C ARG A 106 -8.48 7.61 1.75
N ASN A 107 -9.41 7.82 0.81
CA ASN A 107 -10.76 7.30 0.93
C ASN A 107 -10.76 5.76 0.81
N ASN A 108 -11.23 5.08 1.84
CA ASN A 108 -11.30 3.62 1.87
C ASN A 108 -12.53 3.13 1.11
N LEU A 109 -12.34 2.54 -0.06
CA LEU A 109 -13.43 2.03 -0.90
C LEU A 109 -14.17 0.83 -0.27
N THR A 110 -13.58 0.15 0.72
CA THR A 110 -14.30 -0.87 1.49
C THR A 110 -15.51 -0.28 2.22
N ASN A 111 -15.51 1.03 2.51
CA ASN A 111 -16.64 1.73 3.11
C ASN A 111 -17.90 1.76 2.22
N LEU A 112 -17.76 1.59 0.89
CA LEU A 112 -18.90 1.59 -0.05
C LEU A 112 -19.88 0.46 0.27
N CYS A 113 -19.35 -0.70 0.66
CA CYS A 113 -20.15 -1.89 0.91
C CYS A 113 -19.55 -2.75 2.04
N PRO A 114 -19.54 -2.28 3.29
CA PRO A 114 -19.13 -3.09 4.41
C PRO A 114 -20.17 -4.20 4.65
N ASP A 115 -19.66 -5.43 4.83
CA ASP A 115 -20.49 -6.62 5.15
C ASP A 115 -21.66 -6.86 4.17
N GLY A 116 -21.46 -6.59 2.88
CA GLY A 116 -22.47 -6.80 1.84
C GLY A 116 -23.59 -5.76 1.78
N THR A 117 -23.52 -4.70 2.59
CA THR A 117 -24.53 -3.64 2.62
C THR A 117 -23.96 -2.36 2.02
N ILE A 118 -24.58 -1.90 0.92
CA ILE A 118 -24.19 -0.64 0.27
C ILE A 118 -24.53 0.53 1.20
N LYS A 119 -23.55 1.42 1.43
CA LYS A 119 -23.73 2.69 2.15
C LYS A 119 -23.91 3.84 1.16
N PRO A 120 -25.12 4.40 0.97
CA PRO A 120 -25.36 5.46 -0.02
C PRO A 120 -24.51 6.72 0.22
N ALA A 121 -24.24 7.08 1.46
CA ALA A 121 -23.39 8.22 1.80
C ALA A 121 -21.96 8.04 1.28
N GLU A 122 -21.36 6.86 1.47
CA GLU A 122 -20.01 6.57 0.97
C GLU A 122 -19.95 6.50 -0.56
N VAL A 123 -21.02 5.99 -1.19
CA VAL A 123 -21.15 6.03 -2.67
C VAL A 123 -21.19 7.47 -3.17
N ALA A 124 -21.89 8.39 -2.48
CA ALA A 124 -21.93 9.81 -2.83
C ALA A 124 -20.55 10.46 -2.69
N VAL A 125 -19.79 10.16 -1.62
CA VAL A 125 -18.41 10.63 -1.44
C VAL A 125 -17.53 10.17 -2.60
N PHE A 126 -17.59 8.90 -2.96
CA PHE A 126 -16.76 8.39 -4.07
C PHE A 126 -17.21 8.99 -5.42
N ALA A 127 -18.50 9.16 -5.65
CA ALA A 127 -19.02 9.85 -6.83
C ALA A 127 -18.51 11.29 -6.93
N GLN A 128 -18.45 12.01 -5.80
CA GLN A 128 -17.88 13.36 -5.74
C GLN A 128 -16.37 13.36 -6.06
N MET A 129 -15.61 12.37 -5.55
CA MET A 129 -14.20 12.23 -5.89
C MET A 129 -13.97 12.00 -7.39
N LEU A 130 -14.80 11.13 -8.00
CA LEU A 130 -14.76 10.89 -9.44
C LEU A 130 -15.06 12.16 -10.22
N ALA A 131 -16.11 12.92 -9.82
CA ALA A 131 -16.46 14.20 -10.45
C ALA A 131 -15.32 15.22 -10.34
N ASN A 132 -14.68 15.34 -9.18
CA ASN A 132 -13.54 16.23 -8.96
C ASN A 132 -12.31 15.83 -9.82
N ALA A 133 -12.15 14.53 -10.11
CA ALA A 133 -11.13 14.01 -11.02
C ALA A 133 -11.54 14.08 -12.51
N HIS A 134 -12.70 14.66 -12.85
CA HIS A 134 -13.30 14.70 -14.19
C HIS A 134 -13.56 13.29 -14.76
N LEU A 135 -14.03 12.38 -13.91
CA LEU A 135 -14.45 11.03 -14.26
C LEU A 135 -15.96 10.88 -14.07
N ASP A 136 -16.54 9.82 -14.64
CA ASP A 136 -17.98 9.56 -14.54
C ASP A 136 -18.37 9.19 -13.10
N PRO A 137 -19.21 9.99 -12.40
CA PRO A 137 -19.68 9.69 -11.05
C PRO A 137 -20.50 8.39 -10.93
N ALA A 138 -21.10 7.91 -12.02
CA ALA A 138 -21.90 6.69 -12.04
C ALA A 138 -21.06 5.43 -11.71
N LEU A 139 -19.75 5.50 -11.94
CA LEU A 139 -18.81 4.42 -11.61
C LEU A 139 -18.78 4.11 -10.11
N ALA A 140 -19.06 5.08 -9.24
CA ALA A 140 -19.13 4.84 -7.79
C ALA A 140 -20.24 3.84 -7.44
N LYS A 141 -21.43 4.01 -8.03
CA LYS A 141 -22.53 3.06 -7.83
C LYS A 141 -22.21 1.70 -8.43
N ALA A 142 -21.65 1.66 -9.64
CA ALA A 142 -21.27 0.41 -10.30
C ALA A 142 -20.25 -0.38 -9.43
N THR A 143 -19.27 0.31 -8.83
CA THR A 143 -18.31 -0.30 -7.89
C THR A 143 -19.00 -0.88 -6.66
N ALA A 144 -19.91 -0.15 -6.04
CA ALA A 144 -20.63 -0.63 -4.85
C ALA A 144 -21.53 -1.82 -5.18
N ASP A 145 -22.19 -1.81 -6.33
CA ASP A 145 -23.05 -2.92 -6.79
C ASP A 145 -22.23 -4.20 -7.03
N GLU A 146 -21.04 -4.08 -7.65
CA GLU A 146 -20.12 -5.22 -7.88
C GLU A 146 -19.62 -5.79 -6.55
N MET A 147 -19.20 -4.94 -5.61
CA MET A 147 -18.79 -5.35 -4.27
C MET A 147 -19.91 -6.09 -3.52
N ALA A 148 -21.13 -5.58 -3.57
CA ALA A 148 -22.29 -6.21 -2.93
C ALA A 148 -22.63 -7.57 -3.58
N ALA A 149 -22.50 -7.69 -4.91
CA ALA A 149 -22.73 -8.93 -5.61
C ALA A 149 -21.70 -10.00 -5.25
N ALA A 150 -20.42 -9.63 -5.12
CA ALA A 150 -19.34 -10.54 -4.71
C ALA A 150 -19.54 -11.07 -3.28
N GLN A 151 -19.89 -10.19 -2.34
CA GLN A 151 -20.08 -10.57 -0.93
C GLN A 151 -21.34 -11.42 -0.69
N LYS A 152 -22.45 -11.16 -1.39
CA LYS A 152 -23.68 -11.97 -1.30
C LYS A 152 -23.44 -13.40 -1.77
N LYS A 153 -22.62 -13.61 -2.79
CA LYS A 153 -22.29 -14.96 -3.29
C LYS A 153 -21.38 -15.71 -2.33
N THR A 154 -20.44 -15.05 -1.68
CA THR A 154 -19.59 -15.68 -0.67
C THR A 154 -20.44 -16.22 0.49
N ALA A 155 -21.41 -15.45 0.98
CA ALA A 155 -22.35 -15.90 2.02
C ALA A 155 -23.27 -17.04 1.57
N ALA A 156 -23.66 -17.09 0.28
CA ALA A 156 -24.50 -18.16 -0.27
C ALA A 156 -23.73 -19.46 -0.60
N SER A 157 -22.43 -19.36 -0.91
CA SER A 157 -21.59 -20.54 -1.20
C SER A 157 -21.28 -21.35 0.06
N ASP A 158 -21.26 -20.72 1.22
CA ASP A 158 -21.14 -21.41 2.50
C ASP A 158 -22.41 -22.19 2.89
N ALA A 159 -23.57 -21.86 2.28
CA ALA A 159 -24.86 -22.48 2.58
C ALA A 159 -25.30 -23.58 1.60
N ASN A 160 -24.77 -23.63 0.37
CA ASN A 160 -25.21 -24.62 -0.64
C ASN A 160 -24.12 -24.86 -1.71
N GLN A 161 -23.48 -26.02 -1.71
CA GLN A 161 -22.57 -26.47 -2.77
C GLN A 161 -23.37 -26.91 -4.04
N GLY A 162 -24.05 -25.97 -4.67
CA GLY A 162 -24.72 -26.18 -5.95
C GLY A 162 -23.89 -25.53 -7.08
N ASN A 163 -23.52 -26.35 -8.06
CA ASN A 163 -22.81 -25.99 -9.30
C ASN A 163 -23.45 -24.78 -9.98
N GLN A 164 -22.95 -23.57 -9.74
CA GLN A 164 -23.33 -22.37 -10.51
C GLN A 164 -22.24 -22.07 -11.53
N SER A 165 -22.44 -22.55 -12.77
CA SER A 165 -21.60 -22.28 -13.93
C SER A 165 -21.91 -20.87 -14.50
N GLY A 166 -21.34 -19.82 -13.93
CA GLY A 166 -21.41 -18.46 -14.47
C GLY A 166 -20.20 -17.62 -14.00
N PRO A 167 -19.87 -16.50 -14.68
CA PRO A 167 -18.83 -15.60 -14.23
C PRO A 167 -19.17 -15.15 -12.81
N GLN A 168 -18.22 -15.32 -11.89
CA GLN A 168 -18.40 -14.94 -10.49
C GLN A 168 -17.85 -13.53 -10.29
N PRO A 169 -18.60 -12.63 -9.62
CA PRO A 169 -18.09 -11.35 -9.20
C PRO A 169 -16.87 -11.55 -8.29
N MET A 170 -15.82 -10.78 -8.51
CA MET A 170 -14.58 -10.84 -7.75
C MET A 170 -14.62 -9.84 -6.59
N ASN A 171 -14.14 -10.22 -5.41
CA ASN A 171 -13.94 -9.27 -4.33
C ASN A 171 -12.85 -8.28 -4.72
N LEU A 172 -13.18 -6.99 -4.66
CA LEU A 172 -12.22 -5.92 -4.90
C LEU A 172 -11.39 -5.71 -3.64
N THR A 173 -10.07 -5.86 -3.75
CA THR A 173 -9.11 -5.79 -2.63
C THR A 173 -7.98 -4.81 -2.85
N GLN A 174 -7.86 -4.28 -4.05
CA GLN A 174 -6.85 -3.30 -4.44
C GLN A 174 -7.41 -2.38 -5.52
N VAL A 175 -6.76 -1.23 -5.71
CA VAL A 175 -7.24 -0.22 -6.67
C VAL A 175 -7.26 -0.75 -8.10
N ASP A 176 -6.33 -1.64 -8.45
CA ASP A 176 -6.27 -2.27 -9.77
C ASP A 176 -7.48 -3.17 -10.07
N ASP A 177 -8.12 -3.73 -9.03
CA ASP A 177 -9.31 -4.54 -9.19
C ASP A 177 -10.52 -3.73 -9.73
N LEU A 178 -10.48 -2.40 -9.64
CA LEU A 178 -11.49 -1.53 -10.26
C LEU A 178 -11.58 -1.71 -11.78
N LEU A 179 -10.53 -2.22 -12.44
CA LEU A 179 -10.59 -2.58 -13.86
C LEU A 179 -11.60 -3.68 -14.18
N ALA A 180 -12.01 -4.47 -13.18
CA ALA A 180 -13.08 -5.46 -13.34
C ALA A 180 -14.47 -4.80 -13.41
N VAL A 181 -14.62 -3.57 -12.91
CA VAL A 181 -15.85 -2.79 -12.99
C VAL A 181 -15.93 -2.13 -14.37
N THR A 182 -16.98 -2.43 -15.12
CA THR A 182 -17.15 -1.89 -16.47
C THR A 182 -17.15 -0.35 -16.46
N GLY A 183 -16.26 0.23 -17.26
CA GLY A 183 -16.14 1.68 -17.43
C GLY A 183 -14.86 2.28 -16.85
N PHE A 184 -14.12 1.58 -16.00
CA PHE A 184 -12.78 2.03 -15.58
C PHE A 184 -11.72 1.70 -16.62
N THR A 185 -10.73 2.60 -16.74
CA THR A 185 -9.53 2.43 -17.56
C THR A 185 -8.27 2.61 -16.70
N PRO A 186 -7.09 2.10 -17.14
CA PRO A 186 -5.84 2.29 -16.41
C PRO A 186 -5.52 3.77 -16.13
N GLU A 187 -5.78 4.67 -17.09
CA GLU A 187 -5.54 6.11 -16.94
C GLU A 187 -6.44 6.75 -15.86
N MET A 188 -7.65 6.21 -15.66
CA MET A 188 -8.53 6.64 -14.57
C MET A 188 -7.98 6.20 -13.22
N LEU A 189 -7.45 4.98 -13.14
CA LEU A 189 -6.84 4.46 -11.92
C LEU A 189 -5.62 5.28 -11.50
N ASP A 190 -4.78 5.68 -12.46
CA ASP A 190 -3.61 6.51 -12.18
C ASP A 190 -3.99 7.85 -11.53
N LYS A 191 -5.13 8.43 -11.91
CA LYS A 191 -5.67 9.64 -11.27
C LYS A 191 -6.18 9.39 -9.85
N LEU A 192 -6.64 8.17 -9.56
CA LEU A 192 -7.29 7.82 -8.29
C LEU A 192 -6.34 7.23 -7.26
N ARG A 193 -5.23 6.60 -7.66
CA ARG A 193 -4.29 5.86 -6.77
C ARG A 193 -3.84 6.64 -5.53
N ASN A 194 -3.73 7.96 -5.63
CA ASN A 194 -3.31 8.80 -4.51
C ASN A 194 -4.44 9.16 -3.54
N PHE A 195 -5.70 8.93 -3.92
CA PHE A 195 -6.87 9.41 -3.19
C PHE A 195 -7.75 8.29 -2.65
N VAL A 196 -7.63 7.07 -3.21
CA VAL A 196 -8.42 5.91 -2.80
C VAL A 196 -7.55 4.73 -2.38
N ILE A 197 -8.11 3.85 -1.57
CA ILE A 197 -7.46 2.63 -1.10
C ILE A 197 -8.53 1.58 -0.75
N PHE A 198 -8.15 0.30 -0.77
CA PHE A 198 -8.91 -0.78 -0.15
C PHE A 198 -8.20 -1.22 1.14
N LEU A 199 -8.87 -1.10 2.28
CA LEU A 199 -8.41 -1.59 3.57
C LEU A 199 -9.22 -2.84 3.97
N PRO A 200 -8.70 -3.67 4.89
CA PRO A 200 -9.35 -4.93 5.28
C PRO A 200 -10.75 -4.76 5.88
N ARG A 201 -11.04 -3.58 6.40
CA ARG A 201 -12.34 -3.22 7.01
C ARG A 201 -12.67 -1.76 6.73
N ALA A 202 -13.91 -1.38 6.94
CA ALA A 202 -14.35 0.01 6.90
C ALA A 202 -13.60 0.84 7.97
N THR A 203 -13.15 2.03 7.59
CA THR A 203 -12.37 2.94 8.43
C THR A 203 -12.73 4.40 8.15
N PRO A 204 -12.69 5.28 9.16
CA PRO A 204 -12.73 6.72 8.93
C PRO A 204 -11.44 7.20 8.22
N ILE A 205 -11.50 8.39 7.61
CA ILE A 205 -10.30 9.08 7.14
C ILE A 205 -9.62 9.79 8.31
N ASN A 206 -8.29 9.95 8.24
CA ASN A 206 -7.55 10.81 9.17
C ASN A 206 -7.46 12.22 8.61
N VAL A 207 -8.12 13.20 9.26
CA VAL A 207 -8.14 14.60 8.81
C VAL A 207 -6.77 15.28 8.92
N ASN A 208 -5.87 14.76 9.76
CA ASN A 208 -4.52 15.29 9.91
C ASN A 208 -3.58 14.91 8.75
N THR A 209 -3.92 13.89 7.98
CA THR A 209 -3.05 13.38 6.92
C THR A 209 -3.71 13.40 5.54
N SER A 210 -5.05 13.45 5.48
CA SER A 210 -5.81 13.42 4.22
C SER A 210 -5.50 14.61 3.31
N PRO A 211 -5.32 14.42 1.99
CA PRO A 211 -5.17 15.50 1.03
C PRO A 211 -6.46 16.32 0.86
N ALA A 212 -6.32 17.51 0.32
CA ALA A 212 -7.44 18.44 0.14
C ALA A 212 -8.58 17.85 -0.74
N GLU A 213 -8.23 17.06 -1.75
CA GLU A 213 -9.17 16.40 -2.66
C GLU A 213 -10.07 15.40 -1.94
N VAL A 214 -9.51 14.66 -0.97
CA VAL A 214 -10.28 13.71 -0.15
C VAL A 214 -11.19 14.46 0.81
N LEU A 215 -10.72 15.53 1.45
CA LEU A 215 -11.52 16.37 2.35
C LEU A 215 -12.67 17.05 1.60
N ALA A 216 -12.38 17.63 0.41
CA ALA A 216 -13.38 18.29 -0.42
C ALA A 216 -14.47 17.35 -0.95
N ALA A 217 -14.15 16.06 -1.15
CA ALA A 217 -15.14 15.09 -1.57
C ALA A 217 -16.01 14.57 -0.42
N ARG A 218 -15.44 14.53 0.81
CA ARG A 218 -16.13 13.97 1.99
C ARG A 218 -17.02 14.96 2.71
N ILE A 219 -16.73 16.25 2.56
CA ILE A 219 -17.45 17.32 3.25
C ILE A 219 -18.34 18.04 2.25
N ASP A 220 -19.66 17.94 2.45
CA ASP A 220 -20.62 18.59 1.58
C ASP A 220 -20.36 20.11 1.45
N ASP A 221 -20.41 20.63 0.21
CA ASP A 221 -20.16 22.01 -0.15
C ASP A 221 -18.77 22.56 0.28
N LEU A 222 -17.81 21.74 0.65
CA LEU A 222 -16.44 22.21 0.87
C LEU A 222 -15.75 22.33 -0.49
N SER A 223 -15.37 23.57 -0.87
CA SER A 223 -14.61 23.77 -2.07
C SER A 223 -13.19 23.21 -1.95
N LEU A 224 -12.54 22.88 -3.07
CA LEU A 224 -11.14 22.45 -3.06
C LEU A 224 -10.21 23.55 -2.51
N ALA A 225 -10.55 24.83 -2.74
CA ALA A 225 -9.80 25.96 -2.20
C ALA A 225 -9.89 26.02 -0.65
N ASP A 226 -11.08 25.84 -0.09
CA ASP A 226 -11.29 25.77 1.36
C ASP A 226 -10.61 24.57 1.98
N ALA A 227 -10.70 23.39 1.33
CA ALA A 227 -9.99 22.19 1.76
C ALA A 227 -8.45 22.39 1.75
N THR A 228 -7.92 23.07 0.74
CA THR A 228 -6.49 23.43 0.66
C THR A 228 -6.09 24.40 1.78
N ALA A 229 -6.94 25.35 2.13
CA ALA A 229 -6.72 26.26 3.25
C ALA A 229 -6.71 25.50 4.59
N LEU A 230 -7.61 24.52 4.79
CA LEU A 230 -7.63 23.63 5.96
C LEU A 230 -6.35 22.81 6.06
N VAL A 231 -5.90 22.21 4.95
CA VAL A 231 -4.63 21.46 4.88
C VAL A 231 -3.44 22.36 5.26
N THR A 232 -3.41 23.58 4.76
CA THR A 232 -2.36 24.55 5.10
C THR A 232 -2.41 24.93 6.60
N SER A 233 -3.61 25.15 7.13
CA SER A 233 -3.81 25.46 8.56
C SER A 233 -3.35 24.33 9.46
N ARG A 234 -3.69 23.05 9.14
CA ARG A 234 -3.27 21.89 9.94
C ARG A 234 -1.75 21.68 9.94
N ASN A 235 -1.05 22.05 8.86
CA ASN A 235 0.42 21.97 8.79
C ASN A 235 1.09 22.93 9.80
N THR A 236 0.39 23.97 10.23
CA THR A 236 0.85 24.87 11.29
C THR A 236 0.38 24.40 12.68
N ALA A 237 -0.84 23.87 12.77
CA ALA A 237 -1.42 23.38 14.00
C ALA A 237 -2.37 22.21 13.69
N SER A 238 -1.92 20.99 13.95
CA SER A 238 -2.70 19.76 13.74
C SER A 238 -3.98 19.76 14.57
N PHE A 239 -5.00 19.01 14.10
CA PHE A 239 -6.25 18.83 14.83
C PHE A 239 -6.05 17.83 15.97
N ARG A 240 -6.37 18.23 17.19
CA ARG A 240 -6.24 17.38 18.39
C ARG A 240 -7.39 16.40 18.56
N HIS A 241 -8.56 16.76 18.05
CA HIS A 241 -9.80 15.98 18.08
C HIS A 241 -10.73 16.45 16.95
N ILE A 242 -11.73 15.66 16.63
CA ILE A 242 -12.65 15.96 15.52
C ILE A 242 -13.42 17.28 15.74
N ALA A 243 -13.72 17.65 16.98
CA ALA A 243 -14.37 18.93 17.27
C ALA A 243 -13.49 20.13 16.84
N ASP A 244 -12.16 20.07 17.08
CA ASP A 244 -11.21 21.09 16.63
C ASP A 244 -11.20 21.24 15.10
N PHE A 245 -11.29 20.09 14.38
CA PHE A 245 -11.43 20.10 12.93
C PHE A 245 -12.75 20.77 12.48
N THR A 246 -13.88 20.41 13.10
CA THR A 246 -15.19 20.96 12.71
C THR A 246 -15.32 22.44 13.03
N GLU A 247 -14.72 22.94 14.12
CA GLU A 247 -14.68 24.35 14.49
C GLU A 247 -13.91 25.20 13.47
N ARG A 248 -12.90 24.63 12.81
CA ARG A 248 -12.11 25.32 11.78
C ARG A 248 -12.73 25.25 10.39
N LEU A 249 -13.85 24.56 10.21
CA LEU A 249 -14.54 24.51 8.92
C LEU A 249 -15.23 25.86 8.62
N PRO A 250 -14.97 26.46 7.45
CA PRO A 250 -15.54 27.77 7.13
C PRO A 250 -17.07 27.70 6.99
N GLY A 251 -17.77 28.38 7.92
CA GLY A 251 -19.20 28.69 7.78
C GLY A 251 -20.19 27.53 7.94
N LYS A 252 -19.79 26.39 8.49
CA LYS A 252 -20.63 25.19 8.51
C LYS A 252 -20.78 24.56 9.88
N SER A 253 -22.04 24.31 10.25
CA SER A 253 -22.38 23.40 11.34
C SER A 253 -22.55 21.98 10.74
N LEU A 254 -21.45 21.25 10.64
CA LEU A 254 -21.51 19.85 10.25
C LEU A 254 -22.03 19.00 11.40
N SER A 255 -22.96 18.11 11.11
CA SER A 255 -23.32 17.04 12.02
C SER A 255 -22.17 16.05 12.08
N VAL A 256 -21.41 16.06 13.17
CA VAL A 256 -20.24 15.19 13.41
C VAL A 256 -20.61 13.70 13.32
N SER A 257 -21.88 13.36 13.52
CA SER A 257 -22.39 11.98 13.49
C SER A 257 -22.32 11.29 12.13
N ASN A 258 -22.21 12.06 11.02
CA ASN A 258 -22.13 11.51 9.66
C ASN A 258 -20.73 11.62 9.05
N LEU A 259 -19.78 12.23 9.76
CA LEU A 259 -18.43 12.38 9.31
C LEU A 259 -17.63 11.12 9.70
N GLU A 260 -17.42 10.23 8.75
CA GLU A 260 -16.51 9.08 8.92
C GLU A 260 -15.04 9.60 8.91
N ALA A 261 -14.68 10.37 9.95
CA ALA A 261 -13.40 11.04 10.11
C ALA A 261 -12.80 10.83 11.51
N SER A 262 -11.51 10.81 11.60
CA SER A 262 -10.70 10.61 12.80
C SER A 262 -9.49 11.55 12.78
N VAL A 263 -8.83 11.70 13.91
CA VAL A 263 -7.49 12.30 14.05
C VAL A 263 -6.41 11.23 14.24
N THR A 264 -6.80 9.96 14.19
CA THR A 264 -5.91 8.80 14.36
C THR A 264 -6.06 7.83 13.21
N THR A 265 -5.03 7.01 12.99
CA THR A 265 -5.04 5.95 11.99
C THR A 265 -4.65 4.60 12.60
N ASN A 266 -5.24 3.53 12.05
CA ASN A 266 -4.88 2.16 12.37
C ASN A 266 -4.08 1.48 11.26
N TYR A 267 -4.00 2.07 10.05
CA TYR A 267 -3.38 1.44 8.89
C TYR A 267 -2.32 2.32 8.27
N PHE A 268 -1.15 1.75 8.10
CA PHE A 268 0.01 2.43 7.52
C PHE A 268 0.51 1.65 6.31
N LEU A 269 0.81 2.37 5.22
CA LEU A 269 1.52 1.85 4.07
C LEU A 269 3.01 2.10 4.23
N VAL A 270 3.79 1.05 4.15
CA VAL A 270 5.26 1.09 4.16
C VAL A 270 5.74 0.79 2.76
N ASN A 271 6.43 1.74 2.14
CA ASN A 271 7.13 1.55 0.88
C ASN A 271 8.60 1.35 1.21
N GLY A 272 9.16 0.22 0.81
CA GLY A 272 10.57 -0.12 1.03
C GLY A 272 11.25 -0.41 -0.30
N LYS A 273 12.48 0.07 -0.44
CA LYS A 273 13.34 -0.15 -1.60
C LYS A 273 14.71 -0.60 -1.13
N VAL A 274 15.08 -1.79 -1.55
CA VAL A 274 16.40 -2.38 -1.28
C VAL A 274 17.15 -2.50 -2.60
N ARG A 275 18.34 -1.91 -2.66
CA ARG A 275 19.24 -2.09 -3.79
C ARG A 275 20.49 -2.82 -3.31
N MET A 276 20.84 -3.89 -3.99
CA MET A 276 22.05 -4.69 -3.74
C MET A 276 22.74 -4.97 -5.08
N SER A 277 23.96 -4.45 -5.25
CA SER A 277 24.72 -4.60 -6.48
C SER A 277 23.90 -4.17 -7.72
N ARG A 278 23.51 -5.10 -8.59
CA ARG A 278 22.74 -4.85 -9.82
C ARG A 278 21.24 -5.08 -9.67
N ALA A 279 20.79 -5.49 -8.50
CA ALA A 279 19.42 -5.89 -8.29
C ALA A 279 18.72 -4.96 -7.31
N GLU A 280 17.51 -4.57 -7.66
CA GLU A 280 16.62 -3.72 -6.90
C GLU A 280 15.36 -4.50 -6.55
N LEU A 281 14.83 -4.29 -5.35
CA LEU A 281 13.56 -4.82 -4.91
C LEU A 281 12.77 -3.67 -4.27
N GLU A 282 11.63 -3.36 -4.86
CA GLU A 282 10.65 -2.46 -4.27
C GLU A 282 9.49 -3.27 -3.71
N VAL A 283 9.00 -2.87 -2.56
CA VAL A 283 7.82 -3.48 -1.95
C VAL A 283 6.95 -2.43 -1.31
N GLN A 284 5.68 -2.75 -1.28
CA GLN A 284 4.68 -2.07 -0.49
C GLN A 284 4.09 -3.04 0.52
N ALA A 285 3.98 -2.63 1.77
CA ALA A 285 3.37 -3.42 2.83
C ALA A 285 2.31 -2.62 3.57
N LEU A 286 1.24 -3.28 3.99
CA LEU A 286 0.22 -2.70 4.86
C LEU A 286 0.42 -3.22 6.28
N ILE A 287 0.61 -2.30 7.22
CA ILE A 287 0.71 -2.60 8.65
C ILE A 287 -0.53 -2.06 9.34
N GLU A 288 -1.22 -2.93 10.07
CA GLU A 288 -2.27 -2.54 11.03
C GLU A 288 -1.63 -2.25 12.39
N ARG A 289 -1.98 -1.10 12.98
CA ARG A 289 -1.61 -0.72 14.33
C ARG A 289 -2.86 -0.65 15.21
N ASN A 290 -2.84 -1.34 16.33
CA ASN A 290 -3.89 -1.27 17.34
C ASN A 290 -3.24 -1.03 18.71
N GLY A 291 -3.22 0.24 19.15
CA GLY A 291 -2.42 0.68 20.27
C GLY A 291 -0.93 0.36 20.04
N ALA A 292 -0.29 -0.27 21.02
CA ALA A 292 1.11 -0.68 20.92
C ALA A 292 1.35 -1.98 20.11
N ASN A 293 0.31 -2.59 19.53
CA ASN A 293 0.44 -3.80 18.73
C ASN A 293 0.42 -3.46 17.24
N THR A 294 1.34 -4.05 16.50
CA THR A 294 1.40 -3.96 15.05
C THR A 294 1.26 -5.33 14.42
N LYS A 295 0.56 -5.40 13.29
CA LYS A 295 0.38 -6.62 12.51
C LYS A 295 0.59 -6.32 11.04
N LEU A 296 1.47 -7.07 10.40
CA LEU A 296 1.64 -7.05 8.96
C LEU A 296 0.44 -7.74 8.32
N ILE A 297 -0.28 -7.03 7.45
CA ILE A 297 -1.49 -7.52 6.76
C ILE A 297 -1.11 -8.16 5.44
N TRP A 298 -0.35 -7.46 4.60
CA TRP A 298 0.13 -7.97 3.32
C TRP A 298 1.43 -7.28 2.90
N ILE A 299 2.16 -7.95 2.01
CA ILE A 299 3.31 -7.42 1.27
C ILE A 299 3.03 -7.63 -0.20
N ARG A 300 3.30 -6.64 -1.04
CA ARG A 300 3.16 -6.66 -2.49
C ARG A 300 4.41 -6.08 -3.14
N GLU A 301 4.76 -6.59 -4.30
CA GLU A 301 5.69 -5.94 -5.23
C GLU A 301 4.84 -5.03 -6.13
N PRO A 302 5.14 -3.73 -6.22
CA PRO A 302 4.37 -2.79 -7.03
C PRO A 302 4.54 -3.00 -8.53
#